data_19d6d1de5dda6259d7b8f586f23d3c16
#
_entry.id   19d6d1de5dda6259d7b8f586f23d3c16
#
_cell.length_a   1.000
_cell.length_b   1.000
_cell.length_c   1.000
_cell.angle_alpha   90.00
_cell.angle_beta   90.00
_cell.angle_gamma   90.00
#
_symmetry.space_group_name_H-M   'P 1'
#
loop_
_entity.id
_entity.type
_entity.pdbx_description
1 polymer ?
#
loop_
_entity_poly.entity_id
_entity_poly.type
_entity_poly.pdbx_seq_one_letter_code
_entity_poly.pdbx_strand_id
1 'polypeptide(L)'
;MVKLLDLQAITMQHAEEYEAAVKRVIESGWFLQGRENETFERDYAQYIGTKHCIAVANGLDALKLILRGYKELGVMKDGDEIIVPANTYIATILAITDNQLVPVLVEPTWEHLELDINKVEEAITPRTKGVMTVHLYGRIAYNDKLGDICKRHGLKLMEDCAQSHGCTWEGVRTGALGNAGAHSFYPGKNLGAFGDAGAVTTDDEELASVIRALANYGSQKKYVFRYVGMNSRMSELDAAILDVKLKYLDEDNRKRQQLAAYYYEAIDNPLITLPQRLNDENNVYHQFPIFCERRDELQAYLKEGGVQTLIHYPIPPHKQECYKEWNNRSYPITERIHQQELSIPMNQVVSREEAETVVGLINNFR
;
A
#
# COMPACT_ATOMS: atom_id res chain seq x y z
N MET A 1 -7.74 0.77 -27.25
CA MET A 1 -7.22 1.65 -26.19
C MET A 1 -6.75 0.77 -25.05
N VAL A 2 -5.47 0.83 -24.73
CA VAL A 2 -4.87 0.07 -23.62
C VAL A 2 -5.18 0.80 -22.31
N LYS A 3 -5.92 0.14 -21.41
CA LYS A 3 -6.29 0.71 -20.11
C LYS A 3 -5.12 0.60 -19.13
N LEU A 4 -4.92 1.61 -18.29
CA LEU A 4 -3.97 1.52 -17.17
C LEU A 4 -4.34 0.37 -16.23
N LEU A 5 -5.64 0.26 -15.92
CA LEU A 5 -6.22 -0.79 -15.09
C LEU A 5 -7.62 -1.14 -15.63
N ASP A 6 -7.83 -2.39 -16.01
CA ASP A 6 -9.15 -2.87 -16.47
C ASP A 6 -9.87 -3.65 -15.38
N LEU A 7 -10.50 -2.92 -14.44
CA LEU A 7 -11.25 -3.54 -13.34
C LEU A 7 -12.40 -4.44 -13.84
N GLN A 8 -13.03 -4.10 -14.96
CA GLN A 8 -14.11 -4.91 -15.53
C GLN A 8 -13.56 -6.27 -15.98
N ALA A 9 -12.51 -6.27 -16.80
CA ALA A 9 -11.90 -7.51 -17.28
C ALA A 9 -11.34 -8.37 -16.13
N ILE A 10 -10.70 -7.73 -15.13
CA ILE A 10 -10.21 -8.41 -13.92
C ILE A 10 -11.37 -9.06 -13.15
N THR A 11 -12.47 -8.33 -12.95
CA THR A 11 -13.63 -8.83 -12.20
C THR A 11 -14.31 -10.00 -12.95
N MET A 12 -14.44 -9.89 -14.25
CA MET A 12 -15.12 -10.93 -15.05
C MET A 12 -14.37 -12.26 -15.11
N GLN A 13 -13.08 -12.32 -14.73
CA GLN A 13 -12.34 -13.59 -14.66
C GLN A 13 -12.97 -14.61 -13.69
N HIS A 14 -13.60 -14.14 -12.61
CA HIS A 14 -14.14 -14.97 -11.53
C HIS A 14 -15.57 -14.55 -11.14
N ALA A 15 -16.35 -14.01 -12.10
CA ALA A 15 -17.68 -13.44 -11.84
C ALA A 15 -18.63 -14.41 -11.14
N GLU A 16 -18.67 -15.68 -11.54
CA GLU A 16 -19.54 -16.70 -10.95
C GLU A 16 -19.21 -16.95 -9.47
N GLU A 17 -17.92 -16.92 -9.10
CA GLU A 17 -17.53 -17.09 -7.70
C GLU A 17 -17.90 -15.87 -6.85
N TYR A 18 -17.79 -14.65 -7.41
CA TYR A 18 -18.22 -13.44 -6.72
C TYR A 18 -19.75 -13.41 -6.55
N GLU A 19 -20.51 -13.78 -7.58
CA GLU A 19 -21.97 -13.88 -7.49
C GLU A 19 -22.40 -14.89 -6.40
N ALA A 20 -21.74 -16.05 -6.34
CA ALA A 20 -22.00 -17.04 -5.32
C ALA A 20 -21.65 -16.53 -3.90
N ALA A 21 -20.54 -15.79 -3.75
CA ALA A 21 -20.13 -15.19 -2.48
C ALA A 21 -21.14 -14.11 -2.02
N VAL A 22 -21.52 -13.21 -2.91
CA VAL A 22 -22.53 -12.17 -2.64
C VAL A 22 -23.88 -12.78 -2.27
N LYS A 23 -24.33 -13.79 -3.04
CA LYS A 23 -25.59 -14.52 -2.75
C LYS A 23 -25.57 -15.12 -1.34
N ARG A 24 -24.48 -15.74 -0.92
CA ARG A 24 -24.31 -16.32 0.41
C ARG A 24 -24.51 -15.29 1.53
N VAL A 25 -23.93 -14.09 1.36
CA VAL A 25 -24.10 -12.97 2.30
C VAL A 25 -25.55 -12.49 2.34
N ILE A 26 -26.19 -12.31 1.17
CA ILE A 26 -27.59 -11.86 1.08
C ILE A 26 -28.51 -12.88 1.78
N GLU A 27 -28.35 -14.17 1.52
CA GLU A 27 -29.15 -15.23 2.13
C GLU A 27 -28.96 -15.33 3.64
N SER A 28 -27.77 -14.97 4.16
CA SER A 28 -27.51 -14.94 5.60
C SER A 28 -28.27 -13.82 6.33
N GLY A 29 -28.55 -12.71 5.66
CA GLY A 29 -29.07 -11.48 6.26
C GLY A 29 -28.12 -10.81 7.24
N TRP A 30 -26.85 -11.21 7.30
CA TRP A 30 -25.84 -10.65 8.19
C TRP A 30 -24.83 -9.86 7.37
N PHE A 31 -24.64 -8.56 7.65
CA PHE A 31 -23.91 -7.66 6.75
C PHE A 31 -22.66 -7.03 7.36
N LEU A 32 -22.42 -7.17 8.68
CA LEU A 32 -21.26 -6.60 9.38
C LEU A 32 -20.80 -7.53 10.51
N GLN A 33 -19.48 -7.69 10.64
CA GLN A 33 -18.85 -8.42 11.75
C GLN A 33 -19.42 -9.83 11.95
N GLY A 34 -19.60 -10.57 10.88
CA GLY A 34 -20.09 -11.94 10.87
C GLY A 34 -19.07 -12.91 10.30
N ARG A 35 -19.56 -13.99 9.74
CA ARG A 35 -18.79 -15.16 9.32
C ARG A 35 -17.81 -14.86 8.19
N GLU A 36 -18.16 -14.03 7.22
CA GLU A 36 -17.27 -13.73 6.08
C GLU A 36 -16.08 -12.89 6.55
N ASN A 37 -16.30 -11.92 7.46
CA ASN A 37 -15.22 -11.18 8.10
C ASN A 37 -14.30 -12.10 8.92
N GLU A 38 -14.86 -12.99 9.74
CA GLU A 38 -14.08 -13.95 10.56
C GLU A 38 -13.25 -14.88 9.66
N THR A 39 -13.82 -15.33 8.54
CA THR A 39 -13.13 -16.18 7.55
C THR A 39 -12.01 -15.43 6.91
N PHE A 40 -12.26 -14.22 6.39
CA PHE A 40 -11.25 -13.39 5.76
C PHE A 40 -10.11 -13.04 6.73
N GLU A 41 -10.42 -12.60 7.95
CA GLU A 41 -9.40 -12.28 8.96
C GLU A 41 -8.49 -13.47 9.24
N ARG A 42 -9.06 -14.67 9.39
CA ARG A 42 -8.29 -15.91 9.60
C ARG A 42 -7.41 -16.25 8.39
N ASP A 43 -7.99 -16.25 7.21
CA ASP A 43 -7.32 -16.69 5.98
C ASP A 43 -6.26 -15.68 5.54
N TYR A 44 -6.52 -14.38 5.72
CA TYR A 44 -5.54 -13.34 5.45
C TYR A 44 -4.40 -13.31 6.48
N ALA A 45 -4.69 -13.50 7.79
CA ALA A 45 -3.65 -13.66 8.81
C ALA A 45 -2.74 -14.85 8.48
N GLN A 46 -3.33 -15.98 8.08
CA GLN A 46 -2.56 -17.15 7.65
C GLN A 46 -1.73 -16.87 6.39
N TYR A 47 -2.30 -16.17 5.41
CA TYR A 47 -1.60 -15.79 4.18
C TYR A 47 -0.40 -14.87 4.46
N ILE A 48 -0.56 -13.88 5.31
CA ILE A 48 0.50 -12.94 5.71
C ILE A 48 1.54 -13.65 6.60
N GLY A 49 1.10 -14.56 7.45
CA GLY A 49 1.95 -15.26 8.44
C GLY A 49 1.96 -14.57 9.81
N THR A 50 0.88 -13.85 10.16
CA THR A 50 0.70 -13.20 11.46
C THR A 50 -0.37 -13.91 12.30
N LYS A 51 -0.39 -13.65 13.62
CA LYS A 51 -1.40 -14.21 14.52
C LYS A 51 -2.76 -13.56 14.35
N HIS A 52 -2.78 -12.26 14.03
CA HIS A 52 -4.00 -11.46 13.99
C HIS A 52 -4.11 -10.71 12.67
N CYS A 53 -5.32 -10.70 12.14
CA CYS A 53 -5.80 -9.76 11.15
C CYS A 53 -7.08 -9.12 11.69
N ILE A 54 -7.20 -7.81 11.58
CA ILE A 54 -8.38 -7.05 11.98
C ILE A 54 -8.91 -6.30 10.76
N ALA A 55 -10.07 -6.73 10.27
CA ALA A 55 -10.74 -6.08 9.14
C ALA A 55 -11.31 -4.72 9.55
N VAL A 56 -11.03 -3.70 8.73
CA VAL A 56 -11.41 -2.30 8.97
C VAL A 56 -11.96 -1.67 7.68
N ALA A 57 -12.47 -0.43 7.77
CA ALA A 57 -13.17 0.19 6.65
C ALA A 57 -12.28 0.52 5.45
N ASN A 58 -11.00 0.83 5.66
CA ASN A 58 -10.07 1.20 4.59
C ASN A 58 -8.61 1.22 5.09
N GLY A 59 -7.65 1.41 4.17
CA GLY A 59 -6.23 1.42 4.52
C GLY A 59 -5.79 2.62 5.36
N LEU A 60 -6.40 3.80 5.17
CA LEU A 60 -6.09 4.97 6.00
C LEU A 60 -6.52 4.72 7.45
N ASP A 61 -7.69 4.15 7.67
CA ASP A 61 -8.14 3.76 9.00
C ASP A 61 -7.23 2.70 9.62
N ALA A 62 -6.73 1.74 8.83
CA ALA A 62 -5.76 0.75 9.32
C ALA A 62 -4.49 1.43 9.87
N LEU A 63 -3.90 2.37 9.13
CA LEU A 63 -2.74 3.16 9.58
C LEU A 63 -3.05 3.98 10.84
N LYS A 64 -4.21 4.67 10.86
CA LYS A 64 -4.66 5.47 12.01
C LYS A 64 -4.85 4.63 13.26
N LEU A 65 -5.45 3.45 13.11
CA LEU A 65 -5.73 2.54 14.21
C LEU A 65 -4.47 1.92 14.80
N ILE A 66 -3.44 1.61 13.99
CA ILE A 66 -2.13 1.17 14.50
C ILE A 66 -1.52 2.25 15.41
N LEU A 67 -1.43 3.48 14.92
CA LEU A 67 -0.86 4.59 15.68
C LEU A 67 -1.69 4.91 16.93
N ARG A 68 -3.00 4.94 16.80
CA ARG A 68 -3.91 5.13 17.95
C ARG A 68 -3.78 4.00 18.96
N GLY A 69 -3.68 2.76 18.51
CA GLY A 69 -3.44 1.60 19.38
C GLY A 69 -2.19 1.75 20.22
N TYR A 70 -1.07 2.15 19.62
CA TYR A 70 0.16 2.41 20.36
C TYR A 70 0.06 3.59 21.34
N LYS A 71 -0.78 4.60 21.04
CA LYS A 71 -1.06 5.68 22.01
C LYS A 71 -1.86 5.17 23.21
N GLU A 72 -2.90 4.38 22.98
CA GLU A 72 -3.72 3.80 24.06
C GLU A 72 -2.92 2.81 24.95
N LEU A 73 -1.91 2.16 24.38
CA LEU A 73 -0.97 1.29 25.09
C LEU A 73 0.16 2.08 25.81
N GLY A 74 0.20 3.40 25.68
CA GLY A 74 1.24 4.25 26.30
C GLY A 74 2.62 4.16 25.65
N VAL A 75 2.74 3.55 24.47
CA VAL A 75 3.98 3.47 23.68
C VAL A 75 4.31 4.81 23.01
N MET A 76 3.25 5.54 22.60
CA MET A 76 3.34 6.83 21.92
C MET A 76 2.44 7.85 22.61
N LYS A 77 2.75 9.14 22.43
CA LYS A 77 1.96 10.28 22.91
C LYS A 77 2.00 11.42 21.90
N ASP A 78 1.14 12.42 22.08
CA ASP A 78 1.08 13.62 21.24
C ASP A 78 2.45 14.28 21.12
N GLY A 79 2.83 14.64 19.91
CA GLY A 79 4.12 15.25 19.59
C GLY A 79 5.29 14.27 19.43
N ASP A 80 5.10 12.98 19.63
CA ASP A 80 6.11 11.98 19.28
C ASP A 80 6.28 11.89 17.77
N GLU A 81 7.46 11.47 17.33
CA GLU A 81 7.89 11.49 15.94
C GLU A 81 7.82 10.10 15.30
N ILE A 82 7.35 10.06 14.04
CA ILE A 82 7.34 8.87 13.20
C ILE A 82 8.14 9.16 11.93
N ILE A 83 9.22 8.41 11.71
CA ILE A 83 10.00 8.49 10.46
C ILE A 83 9.20 7.84 9.34
N VAL A 84 9.13 8.51 8.18
CA VAL A 84 8.32 8.08 7.03
C VAL A 84 8.97 8.55 5.72
N PRO A 85 8.87 7.81 4.58
CA PRO A 85 9.42 8.25 3.31
C PRO A 85 8.72 9.51 2.80
N ALA A 86 9.52 10.45 2.27
CA ALA A 86 9.02 11.75 1.79
C ALA A 86 8.16 11.64 0.52
N ASN A 87 8.31 10.55 -0.26
CA ASN A 87 7.60 10.31 -1.52
C ASN A 87 6.34 9.43 -1.37
N THR A 88 5.87 9.19 -0.14
CA THR A 88 4.70 8.35 0.10
C THR A 88 3.40 8.97 -0.43
N TYR A 89 2.35 8.15 -0.54
CA TYR A 89 0.99 8.65 -0.69
C TYR A 89 0.55 9.41 0.56
N ILE A 90 -0.27 10.43 0.37
CA ILE A 90 -0.71 11.35 1.42
C ILE A 90 -1.36 10.65 2.63
N ALA A 91 -1.99 9.47 2.44
CA ALA A 91 -2.67 8.72 3.50
C ALA A 91 -1.74 8.37 4.66
N THR A 92 -0.49 7.99 4.37
CA THR A 92 0.51 7.67 5.39
C THR A 92 0.78 8.88 6.30
N ILE A 93 0.91 10.06 5.69
CA ILE A 93 1.12 11.32 6.42
C ILE A 93 -0.12 11.72 7.22
N LEU A 94 -1.31 11.63 6.60
CA LEU A 94 -2.58 11.93 7.27
C LEU A 94 -2.78 11.06 8.52
N ALA A 95 -2.44 9.77 8.45
CA ALA A 95 -2.57 8.88 9.60
C ALA A 95 -1.73 9.34 10.80
N ILE A 96 -0.51 9.85 10.54
CA ILE A 96 0.40 10.36 11.58
C ILE A 96 -0.14 11.66 12.17
N THR A 97 -0.50 12.63 11.33
CA THR A 97 -0.96 13.95 11.79
C THR A 97 -2.33 13.91 12.45
N ASP A 98 -3.25 13.06 11.98
CA ASP A 98 -4.56 12.85 12.63
C ASP A 98 -4.44 12.27 14.04
N ASN A 99 -3.35 11.58 14.33
CA ASN A 99 -3.03 11.08 15.66
C ASN A 99 -2.22 12.06 16.51
N GLN A 100 -2.08 13.32 16.08
CA GLN A 100 -1.26 14.36 16.73
C GLN A 100 0.21 13.94 16.88
N LEU A 101 0.69 13.04 16.04
CA LEU A 101 2.10 12.67 15.90
C LEU A 101 2.77 13.54 14.84
N VAL A 102 4.09 13.57 14.83
CA VAL A 102 4.89 14.40 13.94
C VAL A 102 5.57 13.53 12.88
N PRO A 103 5.24 13.65 11.59
CA PRO A 103 5.96 12.94 10.55
C PRO A 103 7.34 13.55 10.33
N VAL A 104 8.38 12.72 10.41
CA VAL A 104 9.76 13.05 10.07
C VAL A 104 10.04 12.48 8.67
N LEU A 105 10.00 13.34 7.67
CA LEU A 105 10.17 12.95 6.29
C LEU A 105 11.64 12.64 6.00
N VAL A 106 11.91 11.47 5.43
CA VAL A 106 13.24 11.04 4.99
C VAL A 106 13.18 10.73 3.50
N GLU A 107 14.19 11.20 2.74
CA GLU A 107 14.28 10.96 1.31
C GLU A 107 14.28 9.47 0.96
N PRO A 108 13.68 9.08 -0.16
CA PRO A 108 13.92 7.77 -0.76
C PRO A 108 15.30 7.76 -1.45
N THR A 109 15.72 6.57 -1.90
CA THR A 109 16.78 6.48 -2.90
C THR A 109 16.18 6.58 -4.31
N TRP A 110 16.94 7.12 -5.26
CA TRP A 110 16.51 7.20 -6.66
C TRP A 110 16.40 5.79 -7.31
N GLU A 111 17.31 4.90 -6.94
CA GLU A 111 17.41 3.56 -7.51
C GLU A 111 16.27 2.65 -7.07
N HIS A 112 15.94 2.71 -5.77
CA HIS A 112 14.92 1.83 -5.18
C HIS A 112 13.55 2.48 -5.06
N LEU A 113 13.45 3.83 -5.08
CA LEU A 113 12.23 4.61 -4.88
C LEU A 113 11.62 4.48 -3.47
N GLU A 114 12.31 3.77 -2.59
CA GLU A 114 11.88 3.47 -1.23
C GLU A 114 12.74 4.24 -0.21
N LEU A 115 12.27 4.31 1.03
CA LEU A 115 12.95 4.95 2.15
C LEU A 115 14.45 4.66 2.16
N ASP A 116 15.29 5.70 2.15
CA ASP A 116 16.74 5.54 2.30
C ASP A 116 17.08 5.12 3.75
N ILE A 117 17.21 3.80 3.93
CA ILE A 117 17.48 3.20 5.25
C ILE A 117 18.78 3.74 5.87
N ASN A 118 19.74 4.20 5.04
CA ASN A 118 20.98 4.76 5.55
C ASN A 118 20.78 6.11 6.25
N LYS A 119 19.69 6.83 5.93
CA LYS A 119 19.33 8.12 6.54
C LYS A 119 18.37 7.99 7.73
N VAL A 120 17.83 6.79 7.98
CA VAL A 120 16.87 6.58 9.07
C VAL A 120 17.51 6.88 10.42
N GLU A 121 18.70 6.36 10.67
CA GLU A 121 19.37 6.50 11.97
C GLU A 121 19.73 7.96 12.28
N GLU A 122 20.10 8.75 11.28
CA GLU A 122 20.39 10.19 11.40
C GLU A 122 19.14 11.03 11.73
N ALA A 123 17.95 10.52 11.36
CA ALA A 123 16.68 11.19 11.63
C ALA A 123 16.09 10.89 13.02
N ILE A 124 16.71 9.98 13.78
CA ILE A 124 16.23 9.59 15.12
C ILE A 124 16.52 10.70 16.13
N THR A 125 15.48 11.08 16.88
CA THR A 125 15.56 11.99 18.02
C THR A 125 15.02 11.31 19.30
N PRO A 126 15.15 11.90 20.47
CA PRO A 126 14.52 11.37 21.69
C PRO A 126 12.99 11.23 21.62
N ARG A 127 12.33 11.94 20.69
CA ARG A 127 10.89 11.88 20.46
C ARG A 127 10.49 10.82 19.44
N THR A 128 11.42 10.26 18.69
CA THR A 128 11.12 9.23 17.69
C THR A 128 10.65 7.97 18.39
N LYS A 129 9.47 7.46 17.98
CA LYS A 129 8.84 6.26 18.54
C LYS A 129 8.64 5.15 17.51
N GLY A 130 8.75 5.47 16.23
CA GLY A 130 8.59 4.46 15.20
C GLY A 130 9.07 4.90 13.84
N VAL A 131 9.19 3.91 12.97
CA VAL A 131 9.37 4.06 11.54
C VAL A 131 8.14 3.47 10.87
N MET A 132 7.54 4.21 9.94
CA MET A 132 6.48 3.73 9.07
C MET A 132 7.05 3.62 7.66
N THR A 133 7.46 2.40 7.30
CA THR A 133 7.93 2.13 5.94
C THR A 133 6.75 1.95 5.00
N VAL A 134 6.93 2.29 3.72
CA VAL A 134 5.87 2.20 2.71
C VAL A 134 6.39 1.39 1.53
N HIS A 135 5.74 0.29 1.23
CA HIS A 135 6.08 -0.58 0.10
C HIS A 135 5.45 -0.03 -1.19
N LEU A 136 5.94 1.15 -1.61
CA LEU A 136 5.37 1.92 -2.71
C LEU A 136 5.50 1.18 -4.05
N TYR A 137 4.54 1.32 -4.94
CA TYR A 137 4.46 0.65 -6.25
C TYR A 137 4.42 -0.89 -6.19
N GLY A 138 4.42 -1.49 -4.98
CA GLY A 138 4.50 -2.93 -4.77
C GLY A 138 5.93 -3.44 -4.54
N ARG A 139 6.89 -2.55 -4.35
CA ARG A 139 8.31 -2.82 -4.10
C ARG A 139 8.58 -2.98 -2.62
N ILE A 140 9.49 -3.88 -2.28
CA ILE A 140 9.90 -4.07 -0.88
C ILE A 140 10.66 -2.84 -0.35
N ALA A 141 10.21 -2.29 0.78
CA ALA A 141 10.81 -1.17 1.48
C ALA A 141 11.38 -1.60 2.84
N TYR A 142 11.89 -2.80 2.90
CA TYR A 142 12.48 -3.42 4.09
C TYR A 142 13.78 -4.13 3.75
N ASN A 143 14.69 -4.13 4.69
CA ASN A 143 15.82 -5.07 4.80
C ASN A 143 16.20 -5.22 6.27
N ASP A 144 17.06 -6.17 6.59
CA ASP A 144 17.46 -6.49 7.97
C ASP A 144 18.07 -5.30 8.70
N LYS A 145 18.77 -4.41 7.98
CA LYS A 145 19.34 -3.19 8.57
C LYS A 145 18.25 -2.28 9.16
N LEU A 146 17.09 -2.15 8.50
CA LEU A 146 15.97 -1.36 9.04
C LEU A 146 15.42 -2.00 10.32
N GLY A 147 15.21 -3.31 10.31
CA GLY A 147 14.80 -4.08 11.48
C GLY A 147 15.77 -3.91 12.66
N ASP A 148 17.06 -4.01 12.38
CA ASP A 148 18.12 -3.83 13.40
C ASP A 148 18.17 -2.41 13.96
N ILE A 149 18.01 -1.38 13.14
CA ILE A 149 17.92 0.01 13.59
C ILE A 149 16.72 0.16 14.54
N CYS A 150 15.54 -0.27 14.14
CA CYS A 150 14.35 -0.18 14.98
C CYS A 150 14.53 -0.91 16.31
N LYS A 151 15.09 -2.12 16.29
CA LYS A 151 15.35 -2.91 17.49
C LYS A 151 16.37 -2.24 18.43
N ARG A 152 17.49 -1.74 17.91
CA ARG A 152 18.54 -1.07 18.71
C ARG A 152 18.02 0.20 19.40
N HIS A 153 17.14 0.93 18.75
CA HIS A 153 16.60 2.19 19.25
C HIS A 153 15.23 2.03 19.95
N GLY A 154 14.71 0.81 20.07
CA GLY A 154 13.41 0.54 20.71
C GLY A 154 12.23 1.17 19.96
N LEU A 155 12.33 1.33 18.64
CA LEU A 155 11.31 1.90 17.78
C LEU A 155 10.33 0.84 17.29
N LYS A 156 9.06 1.23 17.12
CA LYS A 156 8.07 0.40 16.44
C LYS A 156 8.27 0.50 14.94
N LEU A 157 8.42 -0.63 14.25
CA LEU A 157 8.41 -0.71 12.80
C LEU A 157 6.98 -1.02 12.34
N MET A 158 6.40 -0.10 11.59
CA MET A 158 5.06 -0.22 11.01
C MET A 158 5.19 -0.24 9.49
N GLU A 159 4.34 -1.02 8.85
CA GLU A 159 4.36 -1.20 7.40
C GLU A 159 3.07 -0.64 6.78
N ASP A 160 3.20 0.27 5.81
CA ASP A 160 2.12 0.59 4.87
C ASP A 160 2.20 -0.38 3.70
N CYS A 161 1.35 -1.40 3.75
CA CYS A 161 1.28 -2.50 2.78
C CYS A 161 0.20 -2.27 1.70
N ALA A 162 -0.34 -1.05 1.59
CA ALA A 162 -1.45 -0.76 0.69
C ALA A 162 -1.17 -1.10 -0.79
N GLN A 163 0.07 -1.27 -1.18
CA GLN A 163 0.48 -1.56 -2.56
C GLN A 163 1.28 -2.86 -2.71
N SER A 164 1.48 -3.64 -1.63
CA SER A 164 2.44 -4.76 -1.63
C SER A 164 1.84 -6.13 -1.30
N HIS A 165 0.55 -6.34 -1.60
CA HIS A 165 -0.13 -7.62 -1.33
C HIS A 165 0.57 -8.80 -1.99
N GLY A 166 1.18 -9.68 -1.19
CA GLY A 166 1.94 -10.85 -1.63
C GLY A 166 3.44 -10.61 -1.86
N CYS A 167 3.95 -9.38 -1.69
CA CYS A 167 5.37 -9.09 -1.71
C CYS A 167 6.06 -9.73 -0.50
N THR A 168 7.30 -10.23 -0.68
CA THR A 168 8.06 -10.88 0.39
C THR A 168 9.48 -10.35 0.52
N TRP A 169 10.07 -10.53 1.68
CA TRP A 169 11.50 -10.42 1.96
C TRP A 169 11.93 -11.74 2.61
N GLU A 170 12.84 -12.47 1.96
CA GLU A 170 13.32 -13.78 2.43
C GLU A 170 12.20 -14.73 2.86
N GLY A 171 11.12 -14.77 2.07
CA GLY A 171 9.96 -15.61 2.29
C GLY A 171 8.94 -15.10 3.33
N VAL A 172 9.22 -14.00 4.03
CA VAL A 172 8.28 -13.33 4.95
C VAL A 172 7.48 -12.28 4.18
N ARG A 173 6.15 -12.32 4.24
CA ARG A 173 5.29 -11.36 3.54
C ARG A 173 5.29 -9.99 4.21
N THR A 174 5.17 -8.93 3.38
CA THR A 174 4.88 -7.58 3.88
C THR A 174 3.60 -7.58 4.73
N GLY A 175 3.65 -6.88 5.86
CA GLY A 175 2.65 -6.94 6.92
C GLY A 175 3.00 -7.87 8.08
N ALA A 176 4.10 -8.66 7.94
CA ALA A 176 4.69 -9.49 9.00
C ALA A 176 6.17 -9.19 9.25
N LEU A 177 6.77 -8.21 8.53
CA LEU A 177 8.17 -7.84 8.68
C LEU A 177 8.39 -6.88 9.86
N GLY A 178 7.38 -6.06 10.17
CA GLY A 178 7.38 -5.12 11.27
C GLY A 178 6.52 -5.57 12.46
N ASN A 179 6.21 -4.62 13.34
CA ASN A 179 5.34 -4.86 14.50
C ASN A 179 3.85 -4.87 14.13
N ALA A 180 3.46 -4.16 13.05
CA ALA A 180 2.12 -4.13 12.51
C ALA A 180 2.14 -3.69 11.05
N GLY A 181 1.26 -4.27 10.23
CA GLY A 181 1.04 -3.91 8.84
C GLY A 181 -0.35 -3.34 8.61
N ALA A 182 -0.45 -2.29 7.81
CA ALA A 182 -1.71 -1.70 7.36
C ALA A 182 -1.96 -2.04 5.89
N HIS A 183 -3.11 -2.60 5.58
CA HIS A 183 -3.50 -3.03 4.25
C HIS A 183 -4.69 -2.24 3.73
N SER A 184 -4.67 -1.86 2.46
CA SER A 184 -5.79 -1.25 1.76
C SER A 184 -6.30 -2.20 0.70
N PHE A 185 -7.59 -2.46 0.70
CA PHE A 185 -8.24 -3.26 -0.33
C PHE A 185 -9.14 -2.39 -1.23
N TYR A 186 -8.73 -1.12 -1.46
CA TYR A 186 -9.36 -0.28 -2.48
C TYR A 186 -9.45 -1.04 -3.82
N PRO A 187 -10.52 -0.92 -4.61
CA PRO A 187 -10.76 -1.77 -5.78
C PRO A 187 -9.60 -1.90 -6.77
N GLY A 188 -8.78 -0.87 -6.89
CA GLY A 188 -7.60 -0.88 -7.77
C GLY A 188 -6.36 -1.59 -7.23
N LYS A 189 -6.39 -2.10 -6.00
CA LYS A 189 -5.25 -2.81 -5.39
C LYS A 189 -5.09 -4.22 -5.96
N ASN A 190 -3.90 -4.81 -5.83
CA ASN A 190 -3.65 -6.18 -6.29
C ASN A 190 -4.63 -7.17 -5.64
N LEU A 191 -4.94 -6.95 -4.36
CA LEU A 191 -6.07 -7.56 -3.66
C LEU A 191 -7.09 -6.44 -3.36
N GLY A 192 -8.07 -6.23 -4.25
CA GLY A 192 -9.04 -5.14 -4.14
C GLY A 192 -10.46 -5.66 -3.94
N ALA A 193 -11.19 -5.08 -2.98
CA ALA A 193 -12.61 -5.31 -2.75
C ALA A 193 -13.48 -4.67 -3.86
N PHE A 194 -14.80 -4.71 -3.72
CA PHE A 194 -15.72 -3.98 -4.61
C PHE A 194 -16.12 -2.61 -4.05
N GLY A 195 -15.60 -2.26 -2.87
CA GLY A 195 -15.72 -0.98 -2.21
C GLY A 195 -14.45 -0.64 -1.42
N ASP A 196 -14.57 0.26 -0.47
CA ASP A 196 -13.49 0.54 0.47
C ASP A 196 -13.39 -0.59 1.49
N ALA A 197 -12.18 -1.11 1.68
CA ALA A 197 -11.87 -2.09 2.70
C ALA A 197 -10.38 -1.98 3.10
N GLY A 198 -10.05 -2.48 4.28
CA GLY A 198 -8.68 -2.51 4.79
C GLY A 198 -8.52 -3.54 5.90
N ALA A 199 -7.29 -3.77 6.32
CA ALA A 199 -6.99 -4.59 7.47
C ALA A 199 -5.73 -4.13 8.19
N VAL A 200 -5.60 -4.51 9.46
CA VAL A 200 -4.36 -4.48 10.23
C VAL A 200 -3.90 -5.89 10.48
N THR A 201 -2.62 -6.18 10.26
CA THR A 201 -1.97 -7.44 10.62
C THR A 201 -0.93 -7.22 11.73
N THR A 202 -0.84 -8.14 12.70
CA THR A 202 0.12 -8.05 13.79
C THR A 202 0.23 -9.37 14.56
N ASP A 203 1.36 -9.58 15.23
CA ASP A 203 1.55 -10.65 16.22
C ASP A 203 1.29 -10.20 17.66
N ASP A 204 1.09 -8.90 17.87
CA ASP A 204 0.89 -8.28 19.17
C ASP A 204 -0.59 -8.40 19.59
N GLU A 205 -0.87 -9.29 20.54
CA GLU A 205 -2.20 -9.56 21.08
C GLU A 205 -2.85 -8.34 21.72
N GLU A 206 -2.08 -7.54 22.47
CA GLU A 206 -2.61 -6.35 23.13
C GLU A 206 -2.98 -5.28 22.11
N LEU A 207 -2.11 -5.05 21.10
CA LEU A 207 -2.38 -4.13 20.01
C LEU A 207 -3.62 -4.57 19.21
N ALA A 208 -3.72 -5.86 18.86
CA ALA A 208 -4.87 -6.41 18.14
C ALA A 208 -6.18 -6.19 18.90
N SER A 209 -6.19 -6.46 20.21
CA SER A 209 -7.36 -6.26 21.08
C SER A 209 -7.78 -4.78 21.15
N VAL A 210 -6.81 -3.87 21.29
CA VAL A 210 -7.07 -2.42 21.33
C VAL A 210 -7.61 -1.94 19.99
N ILE A 211 -6.99 -2.34 18.86
CA ILE A 211 -7.43 -1.95 17.52
C ILE A 211 -8.85 -2.44 17.24
N ARG A 212 -9.18 -3.68 17.59
CA ARG A 212 -10.53 -4.24 17.42
C ARG A 212 -11.59 -3.43 18.20
N ALA A 213 -11.25 -3.00 19.41
CA ALA A 213 -12.12 -2.14 20.20
C ALA A 213 -12.25 -0.74 19.58
N LEU A 214 -11.13 -0.10 19.22
CA LEU A 214 -11.11 1.23 18.61
C LEU A 214 -11.91 1.29 17.31
N ALA A 215 -11.80 0.28 16.46
CA ALA A 215 -12.55 0.16 15.20
C ALA A 215 -14.06 0.03 15.39
N ASN A 216 -14.49 -0.37 16.58
CA ASN A 216 -15.91 -0.52 16.95
C ASN A 216 -16.29 0.42 18.11
N TYR A 217 -16.17 1.73 17.89
CA TYR A 217 -16.53 2.79 18.83
C TYR A 217 -15.77 2.76 20.18
N GLY A 218 -14.67 2.02 20.29
CA GLY A 218 -13.94 1.82 21.55
C GLY A 218 -14.54 0.77 22.49
N SER A 219 -15.43 -0.09 21.96
CA SER A 219 -16.18 -1.06 22.73
C SER A 219 -15.53 -2.44 22.73
N GLN A 220 -15.22 -2.94 23.91
CA GLN A 220 -14.82 -4.35 24.13
C GLN A 220 -16.02 -5.23 24.58
N LYS A 221 -17.08 -4.62 25.10
CA LYS A 221 -18.32 -5.27 25.50
C LYS A 221 -19.52 -4.39 25.10
N LYS A 222 -20.57 -5.00 24.58
CA LYS A 222 -21.73 -4.29 24.06
C LYS A 222 -22.21 -3.18 25.05
N TYR A 223 -22.26 -1.94 24.52
CA TYR A 223 -22.59 -0.70 25.23
C TYR A 223 -21.62 -0.27 26.35
N VAL A 224 -20.42 -0.85 26.40
CA VAL A 224 -19.34 -0.40 27.30
C VAL A 224 -18.18 0.06 26.47
N PHE A 225 -17.87 1.35 26.52
CA PHE A 225 -16.86 2.00 25.69
C PHE A 225 -15.65 2.33 26.57
N ARG A 226 -14.55 1.64 26.33
CA ARG A 226 -13.30 1.83 27.07
C ARG A 226 -12.43 2.94 26.44
N TYR A 227 -12.50 3.10 25.13
CA TYR A 227 -11.69 4.04 24.38
C TYR A 227 -12.59 5.01 23.60
N VAL A 228 -12.07 6.18 23.24
CA VAL A 228 -12.69 7.04 22.23
C VAL A 228 -12.38 6.45 20.87
N GLY A 229 -13.24 5.60 20.38
CA GLY A 229 -13.05 4.85 19.13
C GLY A 229 -13.69 5.52 17.92
N MET A 230 -13.71 4.78 16.82
CA MET A 230 -14.30 5.19 15.54
C MET A 230 -15.19 4.06 14.99
N ASN A 231 -15.93 4.35 13.93
CA ASN A 231 -16.67 3.35 13.17
C ASN A 231 -15.86 2.95 11.95
N SER A 232 -15.05 1.91 12.07
CA SER A 232 -14.19 1.41 10.99
C SER A 232 -14.31 -0.10 10.88
N ARG A 233 -15.22 -0.56 10.02
CA ARG A 233 -15.56 -1.97 9.84
C ARG A 233 -15.65 -2.32 8.36
N MET A 234 -15.20 -3.51 8.00
CA MET A 234 -15.39 -4.07 6.66
C MET A 234 -16.79 -4.67 6.55
N SER A 235 -17.43 -4.53 5.39
CA SER A 235 -18.70 -5.22 5.12
C SER A 235 -18.48 -6.71 4.91
N GLU A 236 -19.52 -7.53 5.20
CA GLU A 236 -19.48 -8.97 4.88
C GLU A 236 -19.38 -9.21 3.37
N LEU A 237 -19.94 -8.32 2.55
CA LEU A 237 -19.84 -8.41 1.09
C LEU A 237 -18.40 -8.26 0.62
N ASP A 238 -17.68 -7.25 1.12
CA ASP A 238 -16.29 -7.03 0.74
C ASP A 238 -15.38 -8.14 1.26
N ALA A 239 -15.61 -8.63 2.48
CA ALA A 239 -14.87 -9.77 3.04
C ALA A 239 -15.06 -11.03 2.18
N ALA A 240 -16.29 -11.35 1.79
CA ALA A 240 -16.58 -12.51 0.94
C ALA A 240 -15.95 -12.42 -0.45
N ILE A 241 -15.90 -11.21 -1.04
CA ILE A 241 -15.22 -10.96 -2.32
C ILE A 241 -13.71 -11.11 -2.17
N LEU A 242 -13.13 -10.56 -1.09
CA LEU A 242 -11.70 -10.65 -0.82
C LEU A 242 -11.24 -12.10 -0.60
N ASP A 243 -12.05 -12.94 0.06
CA ASP A 243 -11.77 -14.37 0.22
C ASP A 243 -11.68 -15.10 -1.14
N VAL A 244 -12.53 -14.74 -2.09
CA VAL A 244 -12.43 -15.30 -3.44
C VAL A 244 -11.13 -14.84 -4.10
N LYS A 245 -10.84 -13.54 -4.07
CA LYS A 245 -9.65 -12.95 -4.73
C LYS A 245 -8.34 -13.43 -4.12
N LEU A 246 -8.30 -13.66 -2.82
CA LEU A 246 -7.11 -14.12 -2.11
C LEU A 246 -6.57 -15.45 -2.68
N LYS A 247 -7.43 -16.31 -3.16
CA LYS A 247 -7.05 -17.61 -3.79
C LYS A 247 -6.21 -17.43 -5.06
N TYR A 248 -6.41 -16.32 -5.77
CA TYR A 248 -5.78 -16.03 -7.06
C TYR A 248 -4.64 -15.01 -6.99
N LEU A 249 -4.43 -14.37 -5.83
CA LEU A 249 -3.50 -13.25 -5.68
C LEU A 249 -2.07 -13.58 -6.12
N ASP A 250 -1.53 -14.73 -5.72
CA ASP A 250 -0.16 -15.11 -6.08
C ASP A 250 -0.02 -15.42 -7.58
N GLU A 251 -1.06 -15.95 -8.22
CA GLU A 251 -1.09 -16.17 -9.67
C GLU A 251 -1.17 -14.83 -10.42
N ASP A 252 -2.03 -13.94 -9.98
CA ASP A 252 -2.18 -12.61 -10.57
C ASP A 252 -0.91 -11.76 -10.42
N ASN A 253 -0.23 -11.86 -9.29
CA ASN A 253 1.08 -11.23 -9.11
C ASN A 253 2.13 -11.81 -10.06
N ARG A 254 2.14 -13.13 -10.30
CA ARG A 254 3.04 -13.73 -11.31
C ARG A 254 2.79 -13.21 -12.73
N LYS A 255 1.53 -12.98 -13.13
CA LYS A 255 1.20 -12.36 -14.43
C LYS A 255 1.75 -10.93 -14.52
N ARG A 256 1.63 -10.14 -13.43
CA ARG A 256 2.22 -8.78 -13.34
C ARG A 256 3.74 -8.82 -13.44
N GLN A 257 4.40 -9.76 -12.77
CA GLN A 257 5.85 -9.96 -12.82
C GLN A 257 6.32 -10.34 -14.24
N GLN A 258 5.58 -11.19 -14.95
CA GLN A 258 5.86 -11.54 -16.36
C GLN A 258 5.72 -10.33 -17.27
N LEU A 259 4.68 -9.51 -17.10
CA LEU A 259 4.50 -8.27 -17.85
C LEU A 259 5.64 -7.28 -17.56
N ALA A 260 6.01 -7.13 -16.29
CA ALA A 260 7.12 -6.27 -15.88
C ALA A 260 8.45 -6.73 -16.48
N ALA A 261 8.73 -8.05 -16.47
CA ALA A 261 9.91 -8.61 -17.11
C ALA A 261 10.00 -8.19 -18.59
N TYR A 262 8.88 -8.31 -19.30
CA TYR A 262 8.81 -7.85 -20.69
C TYR A 262 9.08 -6.36 -20.84
N TYR A 263 8.54 -5.50 -20.00
CA TYR A 263 8.80 -4.06 -20.03
C TYR A 263 10.27 -3.73 -19.80
N TYR A 264 10.93 -4.39 -18.84
CA TYR A 264 12.36 -4.21 -18.57
C TYR A 264 13.24 -4.63 -19.75
N GLU A 265 12.83 -5.64 -20.52
CA GLU A 265 13.60 -6.17 -21.66
C GLU A 265 13.36 -5.37 -22.95
N ALA A 266 12.13 -4.86 -23.12
CA ALA A 266 11.70 -4.33 -24.42
C ALA A 266 11.67 -2.80 -24.49
N ILE A 267 11.60 -2.08 -23.35
CA ILE A 267 11.71 -0.61 -23.36
C ILE A 267 13.17 -0.22 -23.55
N ASP A 268 13.44 0.39 -24.72
CA ASP A 268 14.76 0.87 -25.13
C ASP A 268 14.61 2.29 -25.73
N ASN A 269 14.50 3.29 -24.87
CA ASN A 269 14.46 4.70 -25.26
C ASN A 269 15.35 5.51 -24.31
N PRO A 270 16.36 6.25 -24.80
CA PRO A 270 17.30 7.00 -23.98
C PRO A 270 16.65 8.15 -23.16
N LEU A 271 15.42 8.56 -23.50
CA LEU A 271 14.65 9.55 -22.73
C LEU A 271 13.94 8.94 -21.53
N ILE A 272 13.91 7.61 -21.42
CA ILE A 272 13.18 6.88 -20.38
C ILE A 272 14.14 6.22 -19.41
N THR A 273 13.96 6.46 -18.13
CA THR A 273 14.67 5.74 -17.08
C THR A 273 13.69 4.76 -16.42
N LEU A 274 14.10 3.50 -16.33
CA LEU A 274 13.37 2.48 -15.58
C LEU A 274 13.91 2.40 -14.15
N PRO A 275 13.06 2.09 -13.16
CA PRO A 275 13.54 1.83 -11.80
C PRO A 275 14.40 0.57 -11.78
N GLN A 276 15.27 0.42 -10.78
CA GLN A 276 16.05 -0.80 -10.63
C GLN A 276 15.12 -2.02 -10.53
N ARG A 277 15.35 -3.04 -11.38
CA ARG A 277 14.63 -4.31 -11.27
C ARG A 277 15.06 -5.03 -9.99
N LEU A 278 14.08 -5.42 -9.18
CA LEU A 278 14.27 -6.28 -8.01
C LEU A 278 14.02 -7.75 -8.38
N ASN A 279 14.32 -8.66 -7.45
CA ASN A 279 13.87 -10.03 -7.55
C ASN A 279 12.34 -10.08 -7.56
N ASP A 280 11.74 -11.05 -8.22
CA ASP A 280 10.29 -11.14 -8.40
C ASP A 280 9.54 -11.23 -7.06
N GLU A 281 10.11 -11.91 -6.05
CA GLU A 281 9.54 -11.96 -4.71
C GLU A 281 9.46 -10.59 -4.00
N ASN A 282 10.35 -9.68 -4.37
CA ASN A 282 10.49 -8.36 -3.76
C ASN A 282 9.71 -7.25 -4.48
N ASN A 283 8.90 -7.61 -5.48
CA ASN A 283 8.04 -6.66 -6.19
C ASN A 283 6.81 -7.36 -6.79
N VAL A 284 5.63 -6.91 -6.40
CA VAL A 284 4.34 -7.40 -6.94
C VAL A 284 3.76 -6.47 -8.01
N TYR A 285 4.51 -5.45 -8.39
CA TYR A 285 4.18 -4.52 -9.48
C TYR A 285 2.72 -4.04 -9.40
N HIS A 286 2.35 -3.46 -8.24
CA HIS A 286 1.08 -2.76 -8.13
C HIS A 286 0.97 -1.69 -9.21
N GLN A 287 2.07 -0.99 -9.46
CA GLN A 287 2.26 -0.05 -10.54
C GLN A 287 3.62 -0.29 -11.20
N PHE A 288 3.78 0.14 -12.45
CA PHE A 288 5.05 0.15 -13.14
C PHE A 288 5.41 1.60 -13.49
N PRO A 289 6.18 2.29 -12.61
CA PRO A 289 6.62 3.65 -12.88
C PRO A 289 7.76 3.66 -13.89
N ILE A 290 7.72 4.61 -14.82
CA ILE A 290 8.83 5.00 -15.68
C ILE A 290 9.14 6.47 -15.43
N PHE A 291 10.34 6.93 -15.73
CA PHE A 291 10.76 8.30 -15.48
C PHE A 291 11.18 8.98 -16.77
N CYS A 292 10.68 10.20 -16.99
CA CYS A 292 11.01 11.02 -18.14
C CYS A 292 11.06 12.50 -17.74
N GLU A 293 12.13 13.21 -18.13
CA GLU A 293 12.20 14.67 -17.89
C GLU A 293 11.08 15.43 -18.61
N ARG A 294 10.63 14.88 -19.76
CA ARG A 294 9.51 15.41 -20.55
C ARG A 294 8.21 14.61 -20.28
N ARG A 295 7.96 14.29 -18.99
CA ARG A 295 6.87 13.41 -18.55
C ARG A 295 5.50 13.82 -19.11
N ASP A 296 5.15 15.10 -19.07
CA ASP A 296 3.83 15.58 -19.51
C ASP A 296 3.65 15.46 -21.04
N GLU A 297 4.73 15.67 -21.81
CA GLU A 297 4.73 15.44 -23.26
C GLU A 297 4.59 13.93 -23.58
N LEU A 298 5.33 13.08 -22.84
CA LEU A 298 5.21 11.63 -22.98
C LEU A 298 3.78 11.16 -22.66
N GLN A 299 3.17 11.68 -21.59
CA GLN A 299 1.80 11.35 -21.21
C GLN A 299 0.80 11.72 -22.32
N ALA A 300 0.91 12.93 -22.88
CA ALA A 300 0.07 13.37 -23.97
C ALA A 300 0.24 12.49 -25.22
N TYR A 301 1.48 12.19 -25.60
CA TYR A 301 1.82 11.32 -26.73
C TYR A 301 1.26 9.90 -26.58
N LEU A 302 1.41 9.28 -25.40
CA LEU A 302 0.86 7.95 -25.12
C LEU A 302 -0.66 7.95 -25.16
N LYS A 303 -1.31 9.01 -24.65
CA LYS A 303 -2.76 9.18 -24.71
C LYS A 303 -3.26 9.28 -26.16
N GLU A 304 -2.58 10.04 -27.03
CA GLU A 304 -2.90 10.13 -28.48
C GLU A 304 -2.73 8.77 -29.16
N GLY A 305 -1.73 7.98 -28.76
CA GLY A 305 -1.51 6.60 -29.18
C GLY A 305 -2.50 5.59 -28.59
N GLY A 306 -3.47 6.02 -27.78
CA GLY A 306 -4.49 5.16 -27.20
C GLY A 306 -4.05 4.38 -25.97
N VAL A 307 -3.02 4.83 -25.24
CA VAL A 307 -2.53 4.23 -24.00
C VAL A 307 -2.88 5.13 -22.81
N GLN A 308 -3.56 4.60 -21.81
CA GLN A 308 -3.86 5.29 -20.56
C GLN A 308 -2.65 5.20 -19.63
N THR A 309 -2.31 6.33 -19.01
CA THR A 309 -1.23 6.45 -18.00
C THR A 309 -1.70 7.33 -16.85
N LEU A 310 -1.03 7.25 -15.70
CA LEU A 310 -1.34 8.06 -14.53
C LEU A 310 -0.04 8.43 -13.80
N ILE A 311 -0.06 9.58 -13.13
CA ILE A 311 1.07 10.06 -12.34
C ILE A 311 0.84 9.70 -10.86
N HIS A 312 1.75 8.96 -10.27
CA HIS A 312 1.69 8.53 -8.88
C HIS A 312 2.93 9.02 -8.07
N TYR A 313 2.92 10.29 -7.57
CA TYR A 313 1.81 11.25 -7.54
C TYR A 313 2.29 12.61 -8.06
N PRO A 314 1.41 13.53 -8.53
CA PRO A 314 1.87 14.78 -9.16
C PRO A 314 2.49 15.78 -8.18
N ILE A 315 2.10 15.74 -6.91
CA ILE A 315 2.55 16.68 -5.87
C ILE A 315 2.98 15.88 -4.64
N PRO A 316 4.24 16.01 -4.20
CA PRO A 316 4.70 15.31 -2.99
C PRO A 316 4.06 15.87 -1.71
N PRO A 317 3.99 15.08 -0.62
CA PRO A 317 3.31 15.47 0.62
C PRO A 317 3.73 16.84 1.16
N HIS A 318 5.02 17.15 1.16
CA HIS A 318 5.54 18.42 1.70
C HIS A 318 5.25 19.65 0.81
N LYS A 319 4.70 19.47 -0.39
CA LYS A 319 4.29 20.55 -1.29
C LYS A 319 2.75 20.67 -1.38
N GLN A 320 2.01 19.82 -0.67
CA GLN A 320 0.56 19.89 -0.63
C GLN A 320 0.07 21.15 0.13
N GLU A 321 -1.07 21.69 -0.30
CA GLU A 321 -1.67 22.87 0.33
C GLU A 321 -2.09 22.62 1.78
N CYS A 322 -2.53 21.41 2.10
CA CYS A 322 -2.91 21.02 3.47
C CYS A 322 -1.72 20.98 4.45
N TYR A 323 -0.48 20.99 3.93
CA TYR A 323 0.77 21.05 4.70
C TYR A 323 1.64 22.23 4.25
N LYS A 324 1.02 23.40 3.99
CA LYS A 324 1.70 24.60 3.48
C LYS A 324 2.88 25.07 4.35
N GLU A 325 2.88 24.75 5.63
CA GLU A 325 3.98 25.03 6.56
C GLU A 325 5.26 24.23 6.23
N TRP A 326 5.15 23.19 5.41
CA TRP A 326 6.29 22.37 4.95
C TRP A 326 6.79 22.77 3.56
N ASN A 327 6.08 23.65 2.83
CA ASN A 327 6.39 23.96 1.42
C ASN A 327 7.79 24.55 1.21
N ASN A 328 8.39 25.14 2.27
CA ASN A 328 9.77 25.65 2.24
C ASN A 328 10.83 24.55 2.44
N ARG A 329 10.43 23.31 2.81
CA ARG A 329 11.34 22.17 2.90
C ARG A 329 11.68 21.71 1.50
N SER A 330 12.88 21.14 1.32
CA SER A 330 13.33 20.55 0.06
C SER A 330 13.73 19.11 0.27
N TYR A 331 13.22 18.26 -0.61
CA TYR A 331 13.53 16.84 -0.72
C TYR A 331 13.81 16.55 -2.19
N PRO A 332 15.03 16.81 -2.68
CA PRO A 332 15.36 16.83 -4.10
C PRO A 332 15.07 15.52 -4.85
N ILE A 333 15.33 14.36 -4.21
CA ILE A 333 15.04 13.06 -4.82
C ILE A 333 13.54 12.84 -4.93
N THR A 334 12.80 13.10 -3.85
CA THR A 334 11.33 13.06 -3.83
C THR A 334 10.73 13.97 -4.90
N GLU A 335 11.15 15.24 -4.93
CA GLU A 335 10.65 16.23 -5.87
C GLU A 335 10.92 15.79 -7.32
N ARG A 336 12.11 15.24 -7.61
CA ARG A 336 12.45 14.69 -8.92
C ARG A 336 11.57 13.48 -9.29
N ILE A 337 11.32 12.55 -8.36
CA ILE A 337 10.43 11.41 -8.59
C ILE A 337 9.05 11.92 -9.01
N HIS A 338 8.44 12.83 -8.23
CA HIS A 338 7.11 13.36 -8.51
C HIS A 338 7.04 14.19 -9.81
N GLN A 339 8.15 14.79 -10.24
CA GLN A 339 8.22 15.54 -11.49
C GLN A 339 8.32 14.62 -12.72
N GLN A 340 9.02 13.49 -12.60
CA GLN A 340 9.38 12.65 -13.75
C GLN A 340 8.59 11.35 -13.87
N GLU A 341 7.94 10.90 -12.78
CA GLU A 341 7.21 9.63 -12.73
C GLU A 341 5.97 9.63 -13.64
N LEU A 342 5.80 8.53 -14.39
CA LEU A 342 4.61 8.18 -15.12
C LEU A 342 4.37 6.67 -15.03
N SER A 343 3.25 6.27 -14.46
CA SER A 343 2.84 4.87 -14.40
C SER A 343 2.19 4.43 -15.70
N ILE A 344 2.70 3.35 -16.28
CA ILE A 344 2.19 2.72 -17.52
C ILE A 344 1.30 1.52 -17.19
N PRO A 345 0.49 0.99 -18.15
CA PRO A 345 -0.41 -0.14 -17.92
C PRO A 345 0.27 -1.31 -17.23
N MET A 346 -0.26 -1.68 -16.04
CA MET A 346 0.26 -2.78 -15.23
C MET A 346 -0.89 -3.46 -14.49
N ASN A 347 -1.34 -4.59 -15.04
CA ASN A 347 -2.33 -5.46 -14.41
C ASN A 347 -2.29 -6.86 -15.04
N GLN A 348 -2.95 -7.83 -14.42
CA GLN A 348 -2.90 -9.25 -14.78
C GLN A 348 -3.68 -9.63 -16.07
N VAL A 349 -4.39 -8.67 -16.67
CA VAL A 349 -5.19 -8.90 -17.90
C VAL A 349 -4.66 -8.17 -19.12
N VAL A 350 -3.53 -7.46 -19.01
CA VAL A 350 -2.86 -6.84 -20.17
C VAL A 350 -2.38 -7.93 -21.12
N SER A 351 -2.87 -7.91 -22.35
CA SER A 351 -2.46 -8.86 -23.37
C SER A 351 -1.05 -8.55 -23.91
N ARG A 352 -0.46 -9.55 -24.56
CA ARG A 352 0.86 -9.37 -25.22
C ARG A 352 0.83 -8.25 -26.27
N GLU A 353 -0.23 -8.18 -27.08
CA GLU A 353 -0.41 -7.16 -28.11
C GLU A 353 -0.55 -5.76 -27.52
N GLU A 354 -1.26 -5.63 -26.40
CA GLU A 354 -1.36 -4.36 -25.67
C GLU A 354 0.01 -3.94 -25.10
N ALA A 355 0.75 -4.87 -24.52
CA ALA A 355 2.09 -4.59 -24.01
C ALA A 355 3.06 -4.17 -25.13
N GLU A 356 3.00 -4.82 -26.31
CA GLU A 356 3.79 -4.44 -27.49
C GLU A 356 3.41 -3.05 -28.00
N THR A 357 2.11 -2.70 -27.97
CA THR A 357 1.64 -1.34 -28.30
C THR A 357 2.23 -0.29 -27.36
N VAL A 358 2.20 -0.54 -26.04
CA VAL A 358 2.78 0.37 -25.03
C VAL A 358 4.26 0.56 -25.27
N VAL A 359 5.03 -0.52 -25.41
CA VAL A 359 6.48 -0.49 -25.64
C VAL A 359 6.82 0.20 -26.96
N GLY A 360 6.09 -0.11 -28.05
CA GLY A 360 6.29 0.50 -29.35
C GLY A 360 6.13 2.03 -29.35
N LEU A 361 5.11 2.52 -28.66
CA LEU A 361 4.91 3.97 -28.48
C LEU A 361 6.05 4.58 -27.64
N ILE A 362 6.38 3.98 -26.49
CA ILE A 362 7.46 4.49 -25.64
C ILE A 362 8.78 4.56 -26.42
N ASN A 363 9.15 3.52 -27.16
CA ASN A 363 10.41 3.47 -27.90
C ASN A 363 10.46 4.45 -29.10
N ASN A 364 9.29 4.86 -29.61
CA ASN A 364 9.19 5.85 -30.71
C ASN A 364 9.04 7.31 -30.24
N PHE A 365 8.89 7.57 -28.93
CA PHE A 365 8.85 8.92 -28.38
C PHE A 365 10.19 9.64 -28.60
N ARG A 366 10.13 10.91 -29.10
CA ARG A 366 11.31 11.72 -29.48
C ARG A 366 11.27 13.10 -28.82
#